data_970e5802b82caa1b4b111f1c294e5482
#
_entry.id   970e5802b82caa1b4b111f1c294e5482
#
_cell.length_a   1.000
_cell.length_b   1.000
_cell.length_c   1.000
_cell.angle_alpha   90.00
_cell.angle_beta   90.00
_cell.angle_gamma   90.00
#
_symmetry.space_group_name_H-M   'P 1'
#
loop_
_entity.id
_entity.type
_entity.pdbx_description
1 polymer ?
#
loop_
_entity_poly.entity_id
_entity_poly.type
_entity_poly.pdbx_seq_one_letter_code
_entity_poly.pdbx_strand_id
1 'polypeptide(L)'
;QAAVGRPAGKYTFARGREAGGEVFNIVLYFQAKDEVRTFVIEYLVLDAVRLHTDVAELYWQFIGRNRSVDTEFMSVSLQLPPGAQAEEVRLWGHGPLRGEVRKISGEKLWWETPFLPRDRYLEGRVVFPPRLTPQAKVLTGRAALGSILAEEQRWADQRAAEQKQALYVLAASVVCTLLGW
;
A
#
# COMPACT_ATOMS: atom_id res chain seq x y z
N GLN A 1 13.92 -19.57 21.06
CA GLN A 1 13.28 -20.29 22.19
C GLN A 1 11.84 -20.57 21.78
N ALA A 2 11.50 -21.83 21.52
CA ALA A 2 10.13 -22.27 21.30
C ALA A 2 9.33 -21.97 22.57
N ALA A 3 8.32 -21.12 22.48
CA ALA A 3 7.44 -20.83 23.60
C ALA A 3 6.70 -22.12 23.99
N VAL A 4 7.00 -22.65 25.13
CA VAL A 4 6.37 -23.82 25.72
C VAL A 4 4.84 -23.57 25.80
N GLY A 5 4.05 -24.44 25.17
CA GLY A 5 2.59 -24.45 25.30
C GLY A 5 1.76 -23.90 24.14
N ARG A 6 2.34 -23.64 22.96
CA ARG A 6 1.59 -23.11 21.80
C ARG A 6 1.60 -24.11 20.64
N PRO A 7 0.54 -24.92 20.45
CA PRO A 7 0.51 -25.94 19.42
C PRO A 7 0.49 -25.35 18.01
N ALA A 8 1.22 -26.01 17.08
CA ALA A 8 1.19 -25.66 15.66
C ALA A 8 -0.24 -25.69 15.11
N GLY A 9 -0.55 -24.79 14.17
CA GLY A 9 -1.89 -24.65 13.57
C GLY A 9 -2.89 -23.86 14.42
N LYS A 10 -2.44 -23.27 15.53
CA LYS A 10 -3.25 -22.35 16.34
C LYS A 10 -2.86 -20.91 16.08
N TYR A 11 -3.75 -20.01 16.41
CA TYR A 11 -3.49 -18.57 16.38
C TYR A 11 -3.96 -17.91 17.67
N THR A 12 -3.39 -16.77 17.97
CA THR A 12 -3.91 -15.87 18.99
C THR A 12 -4.30 -14.55 18.33
N PHE A 13 -5.32 -13.93 18.90
CA PHE A 13 -5.84 -12.66 18.46
C PHE A 13 -5.86 -11.71 19.65
N ALA A 14 -5.33 -10.51 19.44
CA ALA A 14 -5.36 -9.45 20.46
C ALA A 14 -5.68 -8.11 19.81
N ARG A 15 -6.48 -7.31 20.50
CA ARG A 15 -6.65 -5.88 20.19
C ARG A 15 -5.59 -5.09 20.93
N GLY A 16 -4.99 -4.16 20.24
CA GLY A 16 -4.03 -3.20 20.77
C GLY A 16 -4.38 -1.79 20.33
N ARG A 17 -3.60 -0.84 20.79
CA ARG A 17 -3.69 0.56 20.35
C ARG A 17 -2.29 1.05 20.08
N GLU A 18 -2.10 1.59 18.88
CA GLU A 18 -0.86 2.23 18.44
C GLU A 18 -1.12 3.70 18.09
N ALA A 19 -0.08 4.45 17.75
CA ALA A 19 -0.19 5.88 17.44
C ALA A 19 -1.21 6.22 16.33
N GLY A 20 -1.48 5.26 15.44
CA GLY A 20 -2.44 5.39 14.33
C GLY A 20 -3.87 4.94 14.64
N GLY A 21 -4.15 4.40 15.83
CA GLY A 21 -5.48 3.92 16.20
C GLY A 21 -5.50 2.50 16.78
N GLU A 22 -6.66 1.84 16.68
CA GLU A 22 -6.80 0.44 17.11
C GLU A 22 -6.10 -0.49 16.09
N VAL A 23 -5.38 -1.47 16.63
CA VAL A 23 -4.70 -2.50 15.85
C VAL A 23 -5.16 -3.88 16.28
N PHE A 24 -5.18 -4.80 15.33
CA PHE A 24 -5.47 -6.20 15.56
C PHE A 24 -4.21 -7.02 15.34
N ASN A 25 -3.70 -7.63 16.39
CA ASN A 25 -2.54 -8.51 16.34
C ASN A 25 -3.00 -9.95 16.19
N ILE A 26 -2.63 -10.57 15.09
CA ILE A 26 -2.84 -11.99 14.83
C ILE A 26 -1.49 -12.68 14.85
N VAL A 27 -1.30 -13.61 15.77
CA VAL A 27 -0.07 -14.42 15.86
C VAL A 27 -0.40 -15.85 15.47
N LEU A 28 0.18 -16.29 14.37
CA LEU A 28 0.05 -17.66 13.86
C LEU A 28 1.21 -18.52 14.40
N TYR A 29 0.89 -19.68 14.96
CA TYR A 29 1.86 -20.66 15.43
C TYR A 29 1.95 -21.80 14.43
N PHE A 30 3.11 -22.00 13.85
CA PHE A 30 3.34 -23.07 12.90
C PHE A 30 4.73 -23.66 13.07
N GLN A 31 4.89 -24.91 12.62
CA GLN A 31 6.18 -25.56 12.47
C GLN A 31 6.48 -25.65 10.98
N ALA A 32 7.67 -25.23 10.60
CA ALA A 32 8.18 -25.36 9.23
C ALA A 32 9.68 -25.67 9.31
N LYS A 33 10.14 -26.56 8.44
CA LYS A 33 11.54 -26.89 8.29
C LYS A 33 11.83 -27.10 6.81
N ASP A 34 12.59 -26.17 6.21
CA ASP A 34 13.02 -26.21 4.81
C ASP A 34 11.84 -26.41 3.82
N GLU A 35 10.73 -25.71 4.05
CA GLU A 35 9.51 -25.83 3.26
C GLU A 35 8.83 -24.48 3.05
N VAL A 36 8.09 -24.36 1.93
CA VAL A 36 7.24 -23.20 1.66
C VAL A 36 5.91 -23.36 2.38
N ARG A 37 5.45 -22.31 3.04
CA ARG A 37 4.13 -22.22 3.68
C ARG A 37 3.32 -21.08 3.10
N THR A 38 2.06 -21.34 2.84
CA THR A 38 1.07 -20.32 2.43
C THR A 38 0.09 -20.07 3.56
N PHE A 39 -0.11 -18.81 3.88
CA PHE A 39 -1.13 -18.37 4.84
C PHE A 39 -2.16 -17.52 4.12
N VAL A 40 -3.44 -17.77 4.41
CA VAL A 40 -4.57 -16.98 3.91
C VAL A 40 -5.22 -16.30 5.11
N ILE A 41 -5.37 -14.98 5.04
CA ILE A 41 -6.05 -14.18 6.05
C ILE A 41 -7.16 -13.41 5.35
N GLU A 42 -8.40 -13.68 5.76
CA GLU A 42 -9.58 -12.96 5.30
C GLU A 42 -10.10 -12.06 6.41
N TYR A 43 -10.40 -10.82 6.08
CA TYR A 43 -10.93 -9.86 7.05
C TYR A 43 -11.83 -8.83 6.38
N LEU A 44 -12.72 -8.24 7.16
CA LEU A 44 -13.58 -7.15 6.75
C LEU A 44 -13.15 -5.86 7.45
N VAL A 45 -12.93 -4.81 6.67
CA VAL A 45 -12.69 -3.46 7.17
C VAL A 45 -13.94 -2.63 6.94
N LEU A 46 -14.50 -2.11 8.03
CA LEU A 46 -15.63 -1.20 7.97
C LEU A 46 -15.14 0.23 7.76
N ASP A 47 -15.94 1.02 7.05
CA ASP A 47 -15.74 2.46 6.91
C ASP A 47 -14.38 2.88 6.31
N ALA A 48 -13.81 2.02 5.44
CA ALA A 48 -12.54 2.28 4.77
C ALA A 48 -12.63 3.36 3.67
N VAL A 49 -13.82 3.56 3.10
CA VAL A 49 -14.07 4.55 2.04
C VAL A 49 -14.55 5.85 2.64
N ARG A 50 -13.89 6.96 2.29
CA ARG A 50 -14.34 8.33 2.59
C ARG A 50 -15.17 8.87 1.43
N LEU A 51 -16.35 9.37 1.73
CA LEU A 51 -17.24 9.98 0.75
C LEU A 51 -17.15 11.50 0.83
N HIS A 52 -16.58 12.09 -0.19
CA HIS A 52 -16.55 13.54 -0.43
C HIS A 52 -17.74 13.94 -1.30
N THR A 53 -17.98 15.23 -1.48
CA THR A 53 -19.11 15.69 -2.31
C THR A 53 -18.89 15.45 -3.80
N ASP A 54 -17.64 15.33 -4.23
CA ASP A 54 -17.21 15.17 -5.63
C ASP A 54 -16.58 13.81 -5.95
N VAL A 55 -16.01 13.12 -4.96
CA VAL A 55 -15.38 11.79 -5.14
C VAL A 55 -15.57 10.90 -3.92
N ALA A 56 -15.49 9.58 -4.13
CA ALA A 56 -15.20 8.60 -3.09
C ALA A 56 -13.69 8.31 -3.09
N GLU A 57 -13.10 8.18 -1.92
CA GLU A 57 -11.68 7.95 -1.72
C GLU A 57 -11.45 6.70 -0.88
N LEU A 58 -10.62 5.78 -1.38
CA LEU A 58 -9.97 4.75 -0.59
C LEU A 58 -8.48 5.06 -0.54
N TYR A 59 -7.96 5.32 0.66
CA TYR A 59 -6.53 5.45 0.91
C TYR A 59 -6.12 4.39 1.93
N TRP A 60 -5.34 3.41 1.51
CA TRP A 60 -5.07 2.23 2.31
C TRP A 60 -3.60 1.82 2.29
N GLN A 61 -3.06 1.53 3.48
CA GLN A 61 -1.74 0.92 3.62
C GLN A 61 -1.87 -0.60 3.53
N PHE A 62 -1.43 -1.17 2.42
CA PHE A 62 -1.48 -2.61 2.18
C PHE A 62 -0.48 -3.38 3.04
N ILE A 63 0.70 -2.79 3.23
CA ILE A 63 1.75 -3.35 4.06
C ILE A 63 2.56 -2.23 4.72
N GLY A 64 2.76 -2.37 6.03
CA GLY A 64 3.48 -1.39 6.85
C GLY A 64 5.00 -1.54 6.80
N ARG A 65 5.67 -0.63 7.48
CA ARG A 65 7.11 -0.67 7.78
C ARG A 65 7.39 -1.61 8.96
N ASN A 66 8.67 -1.78 9.28
CA ASN A 66 9.16 -2.50 10.46
C ASN A 66 8.80 -3.99 10.47
N ARG A 67 8.86 -4.63 9.31
CA ARG A 67 8.76 -6.09 9.21
C ARG A 67 10.09 -6.73 9.61
N SER A 68 10.04 -7.97 10.03
CA SER A 68 11.24 -8.75 10.39
C SER A 68 12.05 -9.20 9.17
N VAL A 69 11.39 -9.31 8.01
CA VAL A 69 11.97 -9.82 6.76
C VAL A 69 11.57 -8.95 5.57
N ASP A 70 12.38 -9.00 4.54
CA ASP A 70 12.07 -8.42 3.24
C ASP A 70 10.97 -9.24 2.55
N THR A 71 10.26 -8.63 1.60
CA THR A 71 9.24 -9.29 0.78
C THR A 71 9.76 -9.35 -0.65
N GLU A 72 9.98 -10.55 -1.18
CA GLU A 72 10.57 -10.76 -2.51
C GLU A 72 9.66 -10.31 -3.64
N PHE A 73 8.35 -10.44 -3.46
CA PHE A 73 7.36 -9.96 -4.40
C PHE A 73 6.07 -9.61 -3.68
N MET A 74 5.44 -8.51 -4.06
CA MET A 74 4.14 -8.11 -3.55
C MET A 74 3.25 -7.64 -4.68
N SER A 75 2.00 -8.09 -4.67
CA SER A 75 0.95 -7.56 -5.53
C SER A 75 -0.34 -7.33 -4.75
N VAL A 76 -1.11 -6.34 -5.20
CA VAL A 76 -2.42 -6.00 -4.67
C VAL A 76 -3.39 -5.88 -5.84
N SER A 77 -4.51 -6.56 -5.74
CA SER A 77 -5.66 -6.40 -6.64
C SER A 77 -6.81 -5.77 -5.88
N LEU A 78 -7.33 -4.67 -6.38
CA LEU A 78 -8.53 -4.04 -5.85
C LEU A 78 -9.65 -4.15 -6.88
N GLN A 79 -10.80 -4.67 -6.44
CA GLN A 79 -12.04 -4.69 -7.22
C GLN A 79 -12.95 -3.58 -6.70
N LEU A 80 -13.26 -2.61 -7.55
CA LEU A 80 -14.29 -1.61 -7.28
C LEU A 80 -15.68 -2.19 -7.52
N PRO A 81 -16.73 -1.59 -6.96
CA PRO A 81 -18.10 -1.92 -7.30
C PRO A 81 -18.36 -1.78 -8.79
N PRO A 82 -19.34 -2.56 -9.35
CA PRO A 82 -19.63 -2.51 -10.77
C PRO A 82 -20.12 -1.13 -11.24
N GLY A 83 -19.81 -0.80 -12.50
CA GLY A 83 -20.20 0.45 -13.16
C GLY A 83 -19.15 1.56 -13.12
N ALA A 84 -17.94 1.26 -12.65
CA ALA A 84 -16.81 2.19 -12.74
C ALA A 84 -16.25 2.24 -14.17
N GLN A 85 -16.16 3.44 -14.74
CA GLN A 85 -15.48 3.66 -16.01
C GLN A 85 -14.01 4.01 -15.77
N ALA A 86 -13.11 3.55 -16.64
CA ALA A 86 -11.67 3.73 -16.44
C ALA A 86 -11.25 5.21 -16.37
N GLU A 87 -11.94 6.08 -17.07
CA GLU A 87 -11.69 7.53 -17.12
C GLU A 87 -12.07 8.26 -15.83
N GLU A 88 -13.05 7.70 -15.09
CA GLU A 88 -13.55 8.26 -13.83
C GLU A 88 -12.70 7.85 -12.62
N VAL A 89 -11.87 6.82 -12.78
CA VAL A 89 -11.04 6.26 -11.70
C VAL A 89 -9.63 6.81 -11.82
N ARG A 90 -9.10 7.29 -10.71
CA ARG A 90 -7.68 7.66 -10.58
C ARG A 90 -7.06 6.85 -9.45
N LEU A 91 -5.81 6.44 -9.64
CA LEU A 91 -5.13 5.62 -8.65
C LEU A 91 -3.64 5.99 -8.58
N TRP A 92 -3.10 5.88 -7.39
CA TRP A 92 -1.69 6.15 -7.09
C TRP A 92 -1.15 5.06 -6.17
N GLY A 93 0.16 4.92 -6.18
CA GLY A 93 0.88 4.02 -5.30
C GLY A 93 2.03 4.75 -4.61
N HIS A 94 2.16 4.55 -3.30
CA HIS A 94 3.23 5.11 -2.49
C HIS A 94 4.03 3.97 -1.89
N GLY A 95 5.34 3.98 -2.15
CA GLY A 95 6.23 2.89 -1.73
C GLY A 95 7.55 2.91 -2.48
N PRO A 96 8.13 1.74 -2.78
CA PRO A 96 9.39 1.62 -3.50
C PRO A 96 9.33 2.23 -4.90
N LEU A 97 10.46 2.79 -5.36
CA LEU A 97 10.56 3.42 -6.68
C LEU A 97 10.30 2.47 -7.86
N ARG A 98 10.50 1.16 -7.65
CA ARG A 98 10.28 0.11 -8.67
C ARG A 98 8.87 -0.45 -8.68
N GLY A 99 7.97 0.09 -7.85
CA GLY A 99 6.57 -0.32 -7.84
C GLY A 99 5.83 0.17 -9.08
N GLU A 100 4.90 -0.63 -9.56
CA GLU A 100 4.02 -0.31 -10.68
C GLU A 100 2.57 -0.24 -10.22
N VAL A 101 1.81 0.62 -10.90
CA VAL A 101 0.38 0.82 -10.67
C VAL A 101 -0.33 0.77 -12.01
N ARG A 102 -1.34 -0.09 -12.13
CA ARG A 102 -2.08 -0.29 -13.40
C ARG A 102 -3.59 -0.32 -13.19
N LYS A 103 -4.33 0.29 -14.09
CA LYS A 103 -5.76 0.03 -14.28
C LYS A 103 -5.91 -1.14 -15.27
N ILE A 104 -6.40 -2.27 -14.80
CA ILE A 104 -6.70 -3.42 -15.65
C ILE A 104 -8.03 -3.19 -16.37
N SER A 105 -8.99 -2.59 -15.67
CA SER A 105 -10.27 -2.09 -16.21
C SER A 105 -10.74 -0.91 -15.35
N GLY A 106 -11.93 -0.36 -15.63
CA GLY A 106 -12.55 0.64 -14.76
C GLY A 106 -12.77 0.13 -13.33
N GLU A 107 -13.03 -1.16 -13.18
CA GLU A 107 -13.33 -1.77 -11.90
C GLU A 107 -12.14 -2.49 -11.25
N LYS A 108 -11.16 -2.94 -12.03
CA LYS A 108 -10.02 -3.74 -11.53
C LYS A 108 -8.71 -2.96 -11.59
N LEU A 109 -8.13 -2.76 -10.42
CA LEU A 109 -6.91 -1.99 -10.21
C LEU A 109 -5.82 -2.89 -9.64
N TRP A 110 -4.56 -2.55 -9.92
CA TRP A 110 -3.43 -3.38 -9.58
C TRP A 110 -2.23 -2.55 -9.15
N TRP A 111 -1.57 -2.98 -8.07
CA TRP A 111 -0.27 -2.53 -7.63
C TRP A 111 0.66 -3.72 -7.52
N GLU A 112 1.91 -3.53 -7.86
CA GLU A 112 2.93 -4.55 -7.64
C GLU A 112 4.30 -3.94 -7.39
N THR A 113 5.14 -4.66 -6.69
CA THR A 113 6.56 -4.36 -6.55
C THR A 113 7.35 -5.66 -6.55
N PRO A 114 8.43 -5.75 -7.36
CA PRO A 114 9.26 -6.95 -7.45
C PRO A 114 10.07 -7.21 -6.17
N PHE A 115 10.20 -6.20 -5.31
CA PHE A 115 10.90 -6.30 -4.04
C PHE A 115 10.47 -5.18 -3.10
N LEU A 116 10.16 -5.53 -1.86
CA LEU A 116 9.80 -4.58 -0.82
C LEU A 116 10.67 -4.80 0.43
N PRO A 117 11.66 -3.93 0.68
CA PRO A 117 12.49 -3.98 1.88
C PRO A 117 11.63 -3.90 3.15
N ARG A 118 12.06 -4.56 4.21
CA ARG A 118 11.36 -4.62 5.51
C ARG A 118 11.08 -3.28 6.16
N ASP A 119 11.86 -2.25 5.86
CA ASP A 119 11.73 -0.88 6.34
C ASP A 119 10.84 0.01 5.45
N ARG A 120 10.33 -0.52 4.35
CA ARG A 120 9.46 0.17 3.40
C ARG A 120 8.01 -0.28 3.55
N TYR A 121 7.10 0.54 3.07
CA TYR A 121 5.67 0.29 3.04
C TYR A 121 5.16 0.29 1.60
N LEU A 122 3.94 -0.18 1.41
CA LEU A 122 3.17 0.01 0.18
C LEU A 122 1.77 0.49 0.54
N GLU A 123 1.39 1.62 0.00
CA GLU A 123 0.06 2.22 0.11
C GLU A 123 -0.53 2.43 -1.28
N GLY A 124 -1.85 2.39 -1.35
CA GLY A 124 -2.60 2.76 -2.55
C GLY A 124 -3.65 3.78 -2.22
N ARG A 125 -3.81 4.75 -3.11
CA ARG A 125 -4.90 5.71 -3.09
C ARG A 125 -5.71 5.58 -4.37
N VAL A 126 -7.02 5.52 -4.22
CA VAL A 126 -7.97 5.43 -5.33
C VAL A 126 -9.06 6.46 -5.11
N VAL A 127 -9.38 7.22 -6.15
CA VAL A 127 -10.60 8.03 -6.18
C VAL A 127 -11.49 7.57 -7.33
N PHE A 128 -12.78 7.51 -7.06
CA PHE A 128 -13.79 7.02 -7.97
C PHE A 128 -15.14 7.72 -7.72
N PRO A 129 -16.14 7.56 -8.61
CA PRO A 129 -17.41 8.25 -8.44
C PRO A 129 -18.16 7.88 -7.16
N PRO A 130 -18.71 8.85 -6.42
CA PRO A 130 -19.47 8.61 -5.18
C PRO A 130 -20.65 7.66 -5.35
N ARG A 131 -21.27 7.62 -6.54
CA ARG A 131 -22.40 6.74 -6.85
C ARG A 131 -22.11 5.25 -6.69
N LEU A 132 -20.83 4.84 -6.70
CA LEU A 132 -20.45 3.44 -6.58
C LEU A 132 -20.45 2.95 -5.11
N THR A 133 -20.45 3.86 -4.15
CA THR A 133 -20.46 3.54 -2.72
C THR A 133 -21.46 4.41 -1.95
N PRO A 134 -22.75 4.44 -2.35
CA PRO A 134 -23.76 5.32 -1.73
C PRO A 134 -24.01 5.03 -0.25
N GLN A 135 -23.64 3.85 0.22
CA GLN A 135 -23.77 3.42 1.62
C GLN A 135 -22.52 3.71 2.47
N ALA A 136 -21.48 4.35 1.93
CA ALA A 136 -20.31 4.74 2.71
C ALA A 136 -20.72 5.72 3.82
N LYS A 137 -20.23 5.45 5.04
CA LYS A 137 -20.67 6.20 6.25
C LYS A 137 -19.72 7.33 6.61
N VAL A 138 -18.48 7.31 6.13
CA VAL A 138 -17.50 8.37 6.44
C VAL A 138 -17.69 9.53 5.46
N LEU A 139 -18.56 10.45 5.83
CA LEU A 139 -18.91 11.63 5.04
C LEU A 139 -18.04 12.82 5.45
N THR A 140 -17.40 13.49 4.48
CA THR A 140 -16.56 14.66 4.78
C THR A 140 -17.29 15.99 4.59
N GLY A 141 -18.39 16.00 3.84
CA GLY A 141 -19.20 17.20 3.57
C GLY A 141 -18.53 18.25 2.69
N ARG A 142 -17.37 17.94 2.09
CA ARG A 142 -16.60 18.87 1.26
C ARG A 142 -16.08 18.20 0.00
N ALA A 143 -15.78 19.00 -1.03
CA ALA A 143 -15.06 18.52 -2.21
C ALA A 143 -13.59 18.25 -1.88
N ALA A 144 -13.01 17.23 -2.48
CA ALA A 144 -11.64 16.82 -2.19
C ALA A 144 -10.81 16.51 -3.44
N LEU A 145 -11.39 16.28 -4.60
CA LEU A 145 -10.64 15.88 -5.79
C LEU A 145 -9.50 16.83 -6.12
N GLY A 146 -9.76 18.14 -6.11
CA GLY A 146 -8.73 19.14 -6.41
C GLY A 146 -7.55 19.12 -5.44
N SER A 147 -7.82 18.99 -4.13
CA SER A 147 -6.78 18.90 -3.11
C SER A 147 -6.00 17.59 -3.21
N ILE A 148 -6.67 16.47 -3.49
CA ILE A 148 -6.05 15.17 -3.70
C ILE A 148 -5.10 15.22 -4.90
N LEU A 149 -5.55 15.74 -6.02
CA LEU A 149 -4.70 15.88 -7.22
C LEU A 149 -3.46 16.75 -6.96
N ALA A 150 -3.63 17.86 -6.25
CA ALA A 150 -2.51 18.73 -5.90
C ALA A 150 -1.51 18.06 -4.93
N GLU A 151 -1.99 17.22 -4.01
CA GLU A 151 -1.15 16.44 -3.12
C GLU A 151 -0.37 15.38 -3.87
N GLU A 152 -1.03 14.61 -4.73
CA GLU A 152 -0.39 13.57 -5.54
C GLU A 152 0.64 14.15 -6.51
N GLN A 153 0.35 15.33 -7.10
CA GLN A 153 1.32 16.02 -7.95
C GLN A 153 2.57 16.44 -7.18
N ARG A 154 2.41 17.00 -5.98
CA ARG A 154 3.57 17.35 -5.13
C ARG A 154 4.43 16.14 -4.78
N TRP A 155 3.81 14.99 -4.47
CA TRP A 155 4.54 13.76 -4.20
C TRP A 155 5.26 13.22 -5.44
N ALA A 156 4.64 13.32 -6.61
CA ALA A 156 5.26 12.96 -7.87
C ALA A 156 6.49 13.84 -8.17
N ASP A 157 6.37 15.16 -7.97
CA ASP A 157 7.46 16.11 -8.17
C ASP A 157 8.63 15.87 -7.20
N GLN A 158 8.33 15.62 -5.92
CA GLN A 158 9.35 15.27 -4.91
C GLN A 158 10.08 13.99 -5.29
N ARG A 159 9.34 12.95 -5.70
CA ARG A 159 9.93 11.67 -6.13
C ARG A 159 10.81 11.83 -7.37
N ALA A 160 10.38 12.62 -8.34
CA ALA A 160 11.16 12.93 -9.53
C ALA A 160 12.46 13.69 -9.18
N ALA A 161 12.40 14.62 -8.23
CA ALA A 161 13.58 15.34 -7.73
C ALA A 161 14.57 14.40 -7.02
N GLU A 162 14.08 13.50 -6.15
CA GLU A 162 14.90 12.50 -5.46
C GLU A 162 15.59 11.55 -6.44
N GLN A 163 14.86 11.07 -7.46
CA GLN A 163 15.44 10.22 -8.50
C GLN A 163 16.54 10.94 -9.27
N LYS A 164 16.31 12.20 -9.63
CA LYS A 164 17.28 13.03 -10.34
C LYS A 164 18.56 13.26 -9.51
N GLN A 165 18.37 13.55 -8.21
CA GLN A 165 19.49 13.71 -7.28
C GLN A 165 20.29 12.42 -7.13
N ALA A 166 19.62 11.26 -7.01
CA ALA A 166 20.29 9.96 -6.92
C ALA A 166 21.13 9.66 -8.17
N LEU A 167 20.64 10.00 -9.37
CA LEU A 167 21.36 9.88 -10.63
C LEU A 167 22.62 10.79 -10.67
N TYR A 168 22.50 12.03 -10.20
CA TYR A 168 23.65 12.93 -10.13
C TYR A 168 24.73 12.43 -9.16
N VAL A 169 24.35 11.92 -8.00
CA VAL A 169 25.29 11.34 -7.03
C VAL A 169 26.01 10.13 -7.64
N LEU A 170 25.26 9.26 -8.31
CA LEU A 170 25.85 8.09 -8.99
C LEU A 170 26.83 8.51 -10.10
N ALA A 171 26.44 9.46 -10.94
CA ALA A 171 27.32 9.96 -12.01
C ALA A 171 28.60 10.62 -11.44
N ALA A 172 28.47 11.42 -10.38
CA ALA A 172 29.61 12.04 -9.72
C ALA A 172 30.57 11.00 -9.11
N SER A 173 30.04 9.95 -8.49
CA SER A 173 30.85 8.88 -7.92
C SER A 173 31.64 8.11 -8.98
N VAL A 174 31.03 7.84 -10.14
CA VAL A 174 31.71 7.20 -11.28
C VAL A 174 32.82 8.08 -11.83
N VAL A 175 32.58 9.38 -11.99
CA VAL A 175 33.62 10.33 -12.46
C VAL A 175 34.79 10.41 -11.46
N CYS A 176 34.52 10.49 -10.15
CA CYS A 176 35.57 10.50 -9.14
C CYS A 176 36.40 9.22 -9.13
N THR A 177 35.78 8.04 -9.36
CA THR A 177 36.54 6.78 -9.47
C THR A 177 37.38 6.70 -10.73
N LEU A 178 36.95 7.28 -11.84
CA LEU A 178 37.70 7.31 -13.09
C LEU A 178 38.86 8.33 -13.08
N LEU A 179 38.73 9.43 -12.34
CA LEU A 179 39.76 10.47 -12.25
C LEU A 179 40.76 10.27 -11.08
N GLY A 180 40.45 9.35 -10.17
CA GLY A 180 41.30 9.03 -9.01
C GLY A 180 42.37 7.96 -9.27
N TRP A 181 42.63 7.63 -10.55
CA TRP A 181 43.73 6.76 -11.00
C TRP A 181 44.67 7.54 -11.90
#